data_369a5174feb2dee8712b9f7918e6d09e
#
_entry.id   369a5174feb2dee8712b9f7918e6d09e
#
_cell.length_a   1.000
_cell.length_b   1.000
_cell.length_c   1.000
_cell.angle_alpha   90.00
_cell.angle_beta   90.00
_cell.angle_gamma   90.00
#
_symmetry.space_group_name_H-M   'P 1'
#
loop_
_entity.id
_entity.type
_entity.pdbx_description
1 polymer ?
#
loop_
_entity_poly.entity_id
_entity_poly.type
_entity_poly.pdbx_seq_one_letter_code
_entity_poly.pdbx_strand_id
1 'polypeptide(L)'
;MNFPTDWIAKVAGEFSKDYFRQLQEFVEFERQQHLVFPATENVFQAFQLTPLKDVRVVILGQDPYHDVGQAHGLSFSVRPGVKLPPSLRNI
;
A
#
# COMPACT_ATOMS: atom_id res chain seq x y z
N MET A 1 -3.17 5.35 -11.87
CA MET A 1 -2.84 4.36 -10.84
C MET A 1 -1.50 3.71 -11.17
N ASN A 2 -0.60 3.66 -10.21
CA ASN A 2 0.79 3.28 -10.46
C ASN A 2 1.00 1.78 -10.26
N PHE A 3 0.36 0.97 -11.10
CA PHE A 3 0.33 -0.48 -10.94
C PHE A 3 1.13 -1.14 -12.05
N PRO A 4 2.02 -2.10 -11.75
CA PRO A 4 2.87 -2.75 -12.77
C PRO A 4 2.07 -3.60 -13.74
N THR A 5 2.56 -3.71 -14.97
CA THR A 5 1.88 -4.39 -16.07
C THR A 5 1.65 -5.87 -15.81
N ASP A 6 2.60 -6.57 -15.21
CA ASP A 6 2.48 -8.01 -14.93
C ASP A 6 1.36 -8.28 -13.92
N TRP A 7 1.24 -7.44 -12.90
CA TRP A 7 0.17 -7.53 -11.93
C TRP A 7 -1.18 -7.17 -12.56
N ILE A 8 -1.22 -6.10 -13.38
CA ILE A 8 -2.46 -5.65 -14.05
C ILE A 8 -3.06 -6.80 -14.85
N ALA A 9 -2.26 -7.57 -15.55
CA ALA A 9 -2.75 -8.69 -16.35
C ALA A 9 -3.58 -9.69 -15.54
N LYS A 10 -3.32 -9.80 -14.24
CA LYS A 10 -4.02 -10.74 -13.36
C LYS A 10 -5.15 -10.11 -12.55
N VAL A 11 -5.05 -8.83 -12.20
CA VAL A 11 -5.98 -8.21 -11.25
C VAL A 11 -6.83 -7.09 -11.86
N ALA A 12 -6.67 -6.79 -13.15
CA ALA A 12 -7.36 -5.68 -13.80
C ALA A 12 -8.89 -5.77 -13.66
N GLY A 13 -9.43 -6.98 -13.63
CA GLY A 13 -10.87 -7.19 -13.46
C GLY A 13 -11.41 -6.67 -12.12
N GLU A 14 -10.57 -6.62 -11.10
CA GLU A 14 -10.98 -6.06 -9.80
C GLU A 14 -11.15 -4.54 -9.87
N PHE A 15 -10.34 -3.86 -10.70
CA PHE A 15 -10.37 -2.41 -10.78
C PHE A 15 -11.68 -1.86 -11.36
N SER A 16 -12.39 -2.67 -12.15
CA SER A 16 -13.67 -2.25 -12.74
C SER A 16 -14.88 -2.60 -11.88
N LYS A 17 -14.69 -3.28 -10.76
CA LYS A 17 -15.77 -3.63 -9.85
C LYS A 17 -16.21 -2.43 -9.01
N ASP A 18 -17.49 -2.40 -8.65
CA ASP A 18 -18.07 -1.29 -7.89
C ASP A 18 -17.37 -1.05 -6.56
N TYR A 19 -17.02 -2.13 -5.83
CA TYR A 19 -16.39 -1.96 -4.53
C TYR A 19 -15.05 -1.22 -4.66
N PHE A 20 -14.28 -1.50 -5.73
CA PHE A 20 -12.99 -0.86 -5.93
C PHE A 20 -13.15 0.60 -6.31
N ARG A 21 -14.11 0.90 -7.17
CA ARG A 21 -14.42 2.28 -7.55
C ARG A 21 -14.87 3.09 -6.33
N GLN A 22 -15.75 2.51 -5.52
CA GLN A 22 -16.21 3.17 -4.29
C GLN A 22 -15.08 3.40 -3.31
N LEU A 23 -14.16 2.43 -3.19
CA LEU A 23 -12.99 2.57 -2.33
C LEU A 23 -12.08 3.70 -2.81
N GLN A 24 -11.82 3.77 -4.10
CA GLN A 24 -10.99 4.85 -4.66
C GLN A 24 -11.62 6.21 -4.42
N GLU A 25 -12.91 6.35 -4.63
CA GLU A 25 -13.63 7.60 -4.39
C GLU A 25 -13.56 7.99 -2.91
N PHE A 26 -13.72 7.04 -2.02
CA PHE A 26 -13.63 7.25 -0.58
C PHE A 26 -12.24 7.74 -0.18
N VAL A 27 -11.20 7.05 -0.63
CA VAL A 27 -9.82 7.41 -0.30
C VAL A 27 -9.47 8.79 -0.83
N GLU A 28 -9.87 9.09 -2.07
CA GLU A 28 -9.61 10.40 -2.66
C GLU A 28 -10.31 11.51 -1.88
N PHE A 29 -11.55 11.29 -1.46
CA PHE A 29 -12.27 12.24 -0.62
C PHE A 29 -11.56 12.46 0.71
N GLU A 30 -11.10 11.36 1.35
CA GLU A 30 -10.38 11.45 2.62
C GLU A 30 -9.07 12.23 2.48
N ARG A 31 -8.36 12.07 1.36
CA ARG A 31 -7.12 12.82 1.13
C ARG A 31 -7.35 14.31 0.99
N GLN A 32 -8.54 14.72 0.55
CA GLN A 32 -8.90 16.13 0.47
C GLN A 32 -9.20 16.73 1.85
N GLN A 33 -9.62 15.92 2.80
CA GLN A 33 -10.04 16.36 4.13
C GLN A 33 -8.96 16.16 5.19
N HIS A 34 -8.10 15.17 5.02
CA HIS A 34 -7.14 14.74 6.03
C HIS A 34 -5.81 14.35 5.40
N LEU A 35 -4.78 14.22 6.25
CA LEU A 35 -3.54 13.58 5.85
C LEU A 35 -3.76 12.06 5.84
N VAL A 36 -3.57 11.45 4.67
CA VAL A 36 -3.72 10.01 4.48
C VAL A 36 -2.36 9.43 4.07
N PHE A 37 -1.97 8.34 4.69
CA PHE A 37 -0.69 7.69 4.43
C PHE A 37 -0.90 6.27 3.90
N PRO A 38 0.01 5.77 3.07
CA PRO A 38 1.15 6.49 2.49
C PRO A 38 0.71 7.50 1.42
N ALA A 39 1.66 8.28 0.91
CA ALA A 39 1.41 9.16 -0.23
C ALA A 39 0.88 8.33 -1.41
N THR A 40 0.08 8.98 -2.26
CA THR A 40 -0.60 8.30 -3.37
C THR A 40 0.36 7.48 -4.24
N GLU A 41 1.55 8.00 -4.52
CA GLU A 41 2.55 7.31 -5.35
C GLU A 41 3.13 6.06 -4.70
N ASN A 42 2.95 5.89 -3.40
CA ASN A 42 3.53 4.76 -2.65
C ASN A 42 2.51 3.69 -2.28
N VAL A 43 1.23 3.88 -2.60
CA VAL A 43 0.17 2.94 -2.19
C VAL A 43 0.45 1.52 -2.70
N PHE A 44 0.94 1.38 -3.94
CA PHE A 44 1.20 0.09 -4.56
C PHE A 44 2.69 -0.22 -4.68
N GLN A 45 3.50 0.34 -3.80
CA GLN A 45 4.95 0.18 -3.86
C GLN A 45 5.38 -1.28 -3.78
N ALA A 46 4.70 -2.09 -2.96
CA ALA A 46 5.02 -3.50 -2.84
C ALA A 46 4.89 -4.25 -4.16
N PHE A 47 3.86 -3.92 -4.94
CA PHE A 47 3.65 -4.53 -6.26
C PHE A 47 4.71 -4.09 -7.26
N GLN A 48 5.19 -2.85 -7.16
CA GLN A 48 6.22 -2.33 -8.05
C GLN A 48 7.57 -2.99 -7.79
N LEU A 49 7.86 -3.29 -6.53
CA LEU A 49 9.16 -3.85 -6.15
C LEU A 49 9.22 -5.37 -6.22
N THR A 50 8.08 -6.05 -6.24
CA THR A 50 8.02 -7.51 -6.29
C THR A 50 7.23 -7.95 -7.52
N PRO A 51 7.90 -8.37 -8.60
CA PRO A 51 7.21 -8.90 -9.78
C PRO A 51 6.32 -10.09 -9.40
N LEU A 52 5.17 -10.20 -10.06
CA LEU A 52 4.21 -11.28 -9.77
C LEU A 52 4.86 -12.66 -9.82
N LYS A 53 5.74 -12.88 -10.78
CA LYS A 53 6.44 -14.18 -10.96
C LYS A 53 7.32 -14.54 -9.78
N ASP A 54 7.75 -13.57 -8.99
CA ASP A 54 8.66 -13.79 -7.86
C ASP A 54 7.93 -13.94 -6.53
N VAL A 55 6.60 -13.77 -6.52
CA VAL A 55 5.82 -13.91 -5.29
C VAL A 55 5.77 -15.37 -4.87
N ARG A 56 6.16 -15.65 -3.64
CA ARG A 56 6.16 -16.97 -3.03
C ARG A 56 5.16 -17.06 -1.90
N VAL A 57 5.01 -15.98 -1.14
CA VAL A 57 4.17 -15.92 0.05
C VAL A 57 3.51 -14.55 0.07
N VAL A 58 2.22 -14.52 0.44
CA VAL A 58 1.49 -13.27 0.70
C VAL A 58 1.10 -13.26 2.17
N ILE A 59 1.46 -12.19 2.87
CA ILE A 59 1.11 -12.00 4.26
C ILE A 59 0.11 -10.85 4.34
N LEU A 60 -1.06 -11.11 4.89
CA LEU A 60 -2.07 -10.09 5.13
C LEU A 60 -2.14 -9.81 6.63
N GLY A 61 -2.10 -8.56 6.97
CA GLY A 61 -2.18 -8.16 8.38
C GLY A 61 -2.68 -6.75 8.51
N GLN A 62 -2.75 -6.29 9.74
CA GLN A 62 -3.13 -4.92 10.03
C GLN A 62 -1.91 -4.01 9.97
N ASP A 63 -2.09 -2.86 9.35
CA ASP A 63 -1.08 -1.81 9.24
C ASP A 63 -0.65 -1.33 10.64
N PRO A 64 0.65 -1.38 10.98
CA PRO A 64 1.14 -0.91 12.27
C PRO A 64 1.48 0.59 12.28
N TYR A 65 1.37 1.27 11.15
CA TYR A 65 1.84 2.65 11.02
C TYR A 65 0.71 3.62 11.36
N HIS A 66 0.99 4.58 12.24
CA HIS A 66 0.00 5.58 12.63
C HIS A 66 0.57 6.99 12.73
N ASP A 67 1.89 7.15 12.59
CA ASP A 67 2.54 8.46 12.64
C ASP A 67 2.95 8.93 11.25
N VAL A 68 3.10 10.26 11.13
CA VAL A 68 3.55 10.88 9.88
C VAL A 68 4.90 10.29 9.48
N GLY A 69 5.02 9.90 8.21
CA GLY A 69 6.28 9.42 7.63
C GLY A 69 6.58 7.94 7.87
N GLN A 70 5.76 7.22 8.63
CA GLN A 70 6.00 5.79 8.85
C GLN A 70 5.58 4.93 7.67
N ALA A 71 4.36 5.12 7.17
CA ALA A 71 3.86 4.33 6.04
C ALA A 71 4.46 4.84 4.74
N HIS A 72 5.06 3.93 3.96
CA HIS A 72 5.63 4.26 2.66
C HIS A 72 5.35 3.20 1.59
N GLY A 73 4.35 2.37 1.83
CA GLY A 73 3.88 1.37 0.85
C GLY A 73 4.50 -0.01 1.00
N LEU A 74 5.36 -0.22 1.99
CA LEU A 74 6.02 -1.50 2.25
C LEU A 74 5.76 -1.95 3.67
N SER A 75 5.23 -3.16 3.84
CA SER A 75 5.01 -3.75 5.15
C SER A 75 6.35 -4.08 5.81
N PHE A 76 6.36 -4.05 7.15
CA PHE A 76 7.52 -4.38 7.97
C PHE A 76 8.74 -3.50 7.72
N SER A 77 8.51 -2.27 7.25
CA SER A 77 9.58 -1.36 6.84
C SER A 77 9.21 0.07 7.18
N VAL A 78 10.23 0.88 7.46
CA VAL A 78 10.14 2.34 7.49
C VAL A 78 11.36 2.89 6.76
N ARG A 79 11.25 4.15 6.30
CA ARG A 79 12.37 4.82 5.66
C ARG A 79 13.50 5.06 6.65
N PRO A 80 14.76 5.17 6.16
CA PRO A 80 15.88 5.53 7.02
C PRO A 80 15.59 6.82 7.80
N GLY A 81 15.92 6.81 9.09
CA GLY A 81 15.70 7.95 9.96
C GLY A 81 14.33 8.01 10.62
N VAL A 82 13.42 7.14 10.23
CA VAL A 82 12.08 7.06 10.85
C VAL A 82 12.10 6.02 11.96
N LYS A 83 11.50 6.37 13.11
CA LYS A 83 11.42 5.47 14.26
C LYS A 83 10.53 4.26 13.95
N LEU A 84 11.00 3.07 14.29
CA LEU A 84 10.23 1.85 14.13
C LEU A 84 9.01 1.84 15.07
N PRO A 85 7.80 1.50 14.56
CA PRO A 85 6.68 1.21 15.43
C PRO A 85 6.98 0.04 16.37
N PRO A 86 6.40 0.01 17.56
CA PRO A 86 6.70 -1.06 18.53
C PRO A 86 6.50 -2.47 17.99
N SER A 87 5.48 -2.69 17.17
CA SER A 87 5.20 -4.00 16.59
C SER A 87 6.28 -4.48 15.63
N LEU A 88 7.00 -3.56 14.97
CA LEU A 88 8.07 -3.92 14.06
C LEU A 88 9.36 -4.31 14.78
N ARG A 89 9.54 -3.90 16.02
CA ARG A 89 10.75 -4.24 16.78
C ARG A 89 10.86 -5.72 17.05
N ASN A 90 9.75 -6.45 16.98
CA ASN A 90 9.71 -7.89 17.23
C ASN A 90 9.80 -8.71 15.96
N ILE A 91 9.93 -8.06 14.82
CA ILE A 91 10.08 -8.67 13.51
C ILE A 91 11.48 -8.37 12.95
#